data_553c3bdd5654fd85d94c64f6145360b3
#
_entry.id   553c3bdd5654fd85d94c64f6145360b3
#
_cell.length_a   1.000
_cell.length_b   1.000
_cell.length_c   1.000
_cell.angle_alpha   90.00
_cell.angle_beta   90.00
_cell.angle_gamma   90.00
#
_symmetry.space_group_name_H-M   'P 1'
#
loop_
_entity.id
_entity.type
_entity.pdbx_description
1 polymer ?
#
loop_
_entity_poly.entity_id
_entity_poly.type
_entity_poly.pdbx_seq_one_letter_code
_entity_poly.pdbx_strand_id
1 'polypeptide(L)'
;MDKIAVLEGGISPEREISLRSGKAIAKGLREKGYEVIELDPADYSDFYSLISKLRTEKISIVFIGLHGGTGENGELQAALSLAGIKYTGSGPKACTLTMDKYVSKLMALDEGIPAPDYILMREDLLNDYQDPTDFSAIEAKLGLPIIVKPNDSGSSVGISIVEKLYDLKDAVKVALNYSDSALLEEYIPGK
;
A
#
# COMPACT_ATOMS: atom_id res chain seq x y z
N MET A 1 -15.29 5.39 -30.28
CA MET A 1 -15.29 6.02 -28.95
C MET A 1 -14.43 5.12 -28.05
N ASP A 2 -13.56 5.70 -27.23
CA ASP A 2 -12.72 4.88 -26.35
C ASP A 2 -13.58 4.24 -25.27
N LYS A 3 -13.38 2.94 -25.07
CA LYS A 3 -14.00 2.17 -24.00
C LYS A 3 -13.04 2.07 -22.81
N ILE A 4 -13.47 2.53 -21.64
CA ILE A 4 -12.66 2.62 -20.45
C ILE A 4 -13.16 1.59 -19.43
N ALA A 5 -12.25 0.83 -18.85
CA ALA A 5 -12.56 0.03 -17.66
C ALA A 5 -12.14 0.80 -16.42
N VAL A 6 -13.05 0.96 -15.45
CA VAL A 6 -12.73 1.43 -14.11
C VAL A 6 -12.60 0.22 -13.22
N LEU A 7 -11.42 0.01 -12.65
CA LEU A 7 -11.20 -1.04 -11.64
C LEU A 7 -11.50 -0.46 -10.27
N GLU A 8 -12.40 -1.12 -9.53
CA GLU A 8 -12.84 -0.70 -8.20
C GLU A 8 -13.02 -1.91 -7.28
N GLY A 9 -13.15 -1.73 -5.99
CA GLY A 9 -13.30 -2.81 -5.02
C GLY A 9 -11.97 -3.44 -4.64
N GLY A 10 -11.69 -4.63 -5.15
CA GLY A 10 -10.51 -5.42 -4.79
C GLY A 10 -10.66 -6.10 -3.43
N ILE A 11 -9.56 -6.64 -2.90
CA ILE A 11 -9.54 -7.45 -1.65
C ILE A 11 -8.83 -6.75 -0.47
N SER A 12 -8.37 -5.50 -0.68
CA SER A 12 -7.69 -4.76 0.38
C SER A 12 -8.65 -4.32 1.50
N PRO A 13 -8.16 -3.97 2.69
CA PRO A 13 -8.98 -3.37 3.74
C PRO A 13 -9.69 -2.06 3.31
N GLU A 14 -9.24 -1.44 2.22
CA GLU A 14 -9.77 -0.18 1.66
C GLU A 14 -10.88 -0.39 0.60
N ARG A 15 -11.39 -1.61 0.47
CA ARG A 15 -12.40 -2.01 -0.54
C ARG A 15 -13.57 -1.03 -0.66
N GLU A 16 -14.19 -0.64 0.46
CA GLU A 16 -15.35 0.26 0.47
C GLU A 16 -15.02 1.67 -0.04
N ILE A 17 -13.79 2.13 0.21
CA ILE A 17 -13.29 3.41 -0.30
C ILE A 17 -13.09 3.30 -1.81
N SER A 18 -12.50 2.19 -2.26
CA SER A 18 -12.28 1.90 -3.68
C SER A 18 -13.59 1.86 -4.47
N LEU A 19 -14.62 1.16 -3.98
CA LEU A 19 -15.94 1.10 -4.61
C LEU A 19 -16.58 2.50 -4.75
N ARG A 20 -16.44 3.34 -3.72
CA ARG A 20 -16.96 4.72 -3.80
C ARG A 20 -16.18 5.57 -4.80
N SER A 21 -14.87 5.47 -4.81
CA SER A 21 -13.99 6.17 -5.75
C SER A 21 -14.27 5.73 -7.19
N GLY A 22 -14.37 4.42 -7.44
CA GLY A 22 -14.62 3.88 -8.76
C GLY A 22 -15.97 4.33 -9.34
N LYS A 23 -17.04 4.29 -8.54
CA LYS A 23 -18.35 4.82 -8.94
C LYS A 23 -18.30 6.30 -9.31
N ALA A 24 -17.59 7.12 -8.53
CA ALA A 24 -17.45 8.54 -8.82
C ALA A 24 -16.66 8.78 -10.12
N ILE A 25 -15.58 8.04 -10.33
CA ILE A 25 -14.75 8.04 -11.54
C ILE A 25 -15.62 7.63 -12.75
N ALA A 26 -16.30 6.50 -12.67
CA ALA A 26 -17.14 5.99 -13.75
C ALA A 26 -18.25 6.97 -14.14
N LYS A 27 -18.89 7.58 -13.15
CA LYS A 27 -19.88 8.66 -13.40
C LYS A 27 -19.26 9.84 -14.16
N GLY A 28 -18.12 10.37 -13.68
CA GLY A 28 -17.45 11.50 -14.33
C GLY A 28 -17.01 11.21 -15.76
N LEU A 29 -16.52 10.00 -16.02
CA LEU A 29 -16.14 9.58 -17.38
C LEU A 29 -17.36 9.46 -18.31
N ARG A 30 -18.48 8.89 -17.84
CA ARG A 30 -19.73 8.82 -18.61
C ARG A 30 -20.29 10.22 -18.93
N GLU A 31 -20.23 11.14 -18.00
CA GLU A 31 -20.63 12.55 -18.22
C GLU A 31 -19.77 13.25 -19.30
N LYS A 32 -18.54 12.78 -19.52
CA LYS A 32 -17.64 13.22 -20.59
C LYS A 32 -17.85 12.47 -21.92
N GLY A 33 -18.81 11.54 -21.96
CA GLY A 33 -19.18 10.82 -23.18
C GLY A 33 -18.35 9.56 -23.46
N TYR A 34 -17.55 9.07 -22.50
CA TYR A 34 -16.84 7.79 -22.67
C TYR A 34 -17.76 6.60 -22.44
N GLU A 35 -17.51 5.49 -23.15
CA GLU A 35 -18.10 4.20 -22.80
C GLU A 35 -17.33 3.62 -21.62
N VAL A 36 -18.03 3.33 -20.50
CA VAL A 36 -17.38 2.91 -19.26
C VAL A 36 -17.98 1.61 -18.75
N ILE A 37 -17.10 0.65 -18.46
CA ILE A 37 -17.44 -0.54 -17.67
C ILE A 37 -16.74 -0.47 -16.30
N GLU A 38 -17.43 -0.93 -15.27
CA GLU A 38 -16.91 -1.05 -13.93
C GLU A 38 -16.59 -2.52 -13.67
N LEU A 39 -15.41 -2.83 -13.17
CA LEU A 39 -14.93 -4.19 -12.92
C LEU A 39 -14.29 -4.24 -11.54
N ASP A 40 -14.68 -5.24 -10.76
CA ASP A 40 -14.07 -5.54 -9.49
C ASP A 40 -13.07 -6.69 -9.66
N PRO A 41 -11.76 -6.50 -9.41
CA PRO A 41 -10.79 -7.59 -9.47
C PRO A 41 -11.13 -8.78 -8.56
N ALA A 42 -11.87 -8.55 -7.46
CA ALA A 42 -12.29 -9.62 -6.55
C ALA A 42 -13.28 -10.62 -7.19
N ASP A 43 -13.93 -10.26 -8.30
CA ASP A 43 -14.84 -11.14 -9.04
C ASP A 43 -14.12 -12.14 -9.97
N TYR A 44 -12.77 -12.04 -10.04
CA TYR A 44 -11.95 -12.86 -10.93
C TYR A 44 -11.05 -13.79 -10.11
N SER A 45 -10.86 -15.03 -10.62
CA SER A 45 -10.02 -16.02 -9.96
C SER A 45 -8.55 -15.64 -9.88
N ASP A 46 -8.09 -14.84 -10.85
CA ASP A 46 -6.70 -14.43 -11.02
C ASP A 46 -6.57 -13.23 -11.98
N PHE A 47 -5.37 -12.67 -12.08
CA PHE A 47 -5.10 -11.57 -13.01
C PHE A 47 -5.25 -11.99 -14.48
N TYR A 48 -5.03 -13.27 -14.84
CA TYR A 48 -5.21 -13.73 -16.20
C TYR A 48 -6.67 -13.63 -16.66
N SER A 49 -7.63 -14.01 -15.81
CA SER A 49 -9.06 -13.91 -16.12
C SER A 49 -9.52 -12.46 -16.22
N LEU A 50 -9.02 -11.57 -15.37
CA LEU A 50 -9.25 -10.12 -15.48
C LEU A 50 -8.70 -9.56 -16.80
N ILE A 51 -7.44 -9.87 -17.16
CA ILE A 51 -6.80 -9.45 -18.43
C ILE A 51 -7.57 -9.97 -19.64
N SER A 52 -8.03 -11.22 -19.59
CA SER A 52 -8.85 -11.82 -20.65
C SER A 52 -10.16 -11.06 -20.84
N LYS A 53 -10.82 -10.67 -19.74
CA LYS A 53 -12.03 -9.84 -19.80
C LYS A 53 -11.75 -8.48 -20.43
N LEU A 54 -10.69 -7.79 -20.00
CA LEU A 54 -10.30 -6.48 -20.57
C LEU A 54 -10.06 -6.55 -22.08
N ARG A 55 -9.39 -7.61 -22.55
CA ARG A 55 -9.16 -7.84 -23.99
C ARG A 55 -10.43 -8.13 -24.76
N THR A 56 -11.30 -9.00 -24.22
CA THR A 56 -12.59 -9.35 -24.85
C THR A 56 -13.47 -8.11 -24.99
N GLU A 57 -13.48 -7.25 -23.99
CA GLU A 57 -14.21 -5.98 -24.01
C GLU A 57 -13.55 -4.89 -24.85
N LYS A 58 -12.37 -5.16 -25.42
CA LYS A 58 -11.58 -4.21 -26.24
C LYS A 58 -11.33 -2.88 -25.51
N ILE A 59 -10.92 -2.97 -24.24
CA ILE A 59 -10.66 -1.80 -23.41
C ILE A 59 -9.48 -1.00 -23.96
N SER A 60 -9.68 0.31 -24.17
CA SER A 60 -8.64 1.23 -24.64
C SER A 60 -7.67 1.62 -23.51
N ILE A 61 -8.21 1.81 -22.31
CA ILE A 61 -7.44 2.17 -21.12
C ILE A 61 -8.16 1.71 -19.84
N VAL A 62 -7.40 1.32 -18.85
CA VAL A 62 -7.87 1.00 -17.50
C VAL A 62 -7.69 2.21 -16.61
N PHE A 63 -8.75 2.67 -15.96
CA PHE A 63 -8.66 3.62 -14.86
C PHE A 63 -8.58 2.82 -13.54
N ILE A 64 -7.46 2.92 -12.85
CA ILE A 64 -7.25 2.25 -11.56
C ILE A 64 -7.86 3.13 -10.47
N GLY A 65 -9.03 2.71 -9.96
CA GLY A 65 -9.73 3.31 -8.83
C GLY A 65 -9.60 2.47 -7.55
N LEU A 66 -8.68 1.51 -7.55
CA LEU A 66 -8.36 0.67 -6.40
C LEU A 66 -7.56 1.46 -5.36
N HIS A 67 -7.71 1.08 -4.10
CA HIS A 67 -6.93 1.58 -2.98
C HIS A 67 -6.28 0.43 -2.22
N GLY A 68 -5.01 0.61 -1.87
CA GLY A 68 -4.21 -0.37 -1.12
C GLY A 68 -3.89 -1.66 -1.88
N GLY A 69 -3.08 -2.50 -1.27
CA GLY A 69 -2.74 -3.84 -1.73
C GLY A 69 -2.29 -3.89 -3.19
N THR A 70 -2.77 -4.90 -3.92
CA THR A 70 -2.39 -5.14 -5.33
C THR A 70 -2.76 -4.00 -6.29
N GLY A 71 -3.67 -3.11 -5.89
CA GLY A 71 -4.03 -1.92 -6.67
C GLY A 71 -2.94 -0.85 -6.69
N GLU A 72 -2.09 -0.79 -5.66
CA GLU A 72 -1.10 0.26 -5.46
C GLU A 72 0.35 -0.25 -5.34
N ASN A 73 0.57 -1.56 -5.06
CA ASN A 73 1.90 -2.13 -4.82
C ASN A 73 2.70 -2.48 -6.09
N GLY A 74 2.14 -2.25 -7.28
CA GLY A 74 2.79 -2.49 -8.56
C GLY A 74 2.42 -3.82 -9.25
N GLU A 75 1.78 -4.76 -8.56
CA GLU A 75 1.41 -6.08 -9.12
C GLU A 75 0.41 -5.96 -10.27
N LEU A 76 -0.69 -5.25 -10.05
CA LEU A 76 -1.69 -4.99 -11.10
C LEU A 76 -1.06 -4.22 -12.27
N GLN A 77 -0.26 -3.19 -11.98
CA GLN A 77 0.42 -2.39 -12.98
C GLN A 77 1.38 -3.25 -13.83
N ALA A 78 2.09 -4.20 -13.20
CA ALA A 78 2.94 -5.15 -13.91
C ALA A 78 2.13 -6.08 -14.83
N ALA A 79 1.01 -6.63 -14.33
CA ALA A 79 0.13 -7.48 -15.13
C ALA A 79 -0.45 -6.75 -16.34
N LEU A 80 -0.93 -5.51 -16.16
CA LEU A 80 -1.43 -4.67 -17.26
C LEU A 80 -0.34 -4.31 -18.26
N SER A 81 0.86 -3.95 -17.76
CA SER A 81 2.03 -3.64 -18.61
C SER A 81 2.45 -4.83 -19.47
N LEU A 82 2.57 -6.03 -18.89
CA LEU A 82 2.89 -7.27 -19.61
C LEU A 82 1.81 -7.63 -20.64
N ALA A 83 0.56 -7.32 -20.34
CA ALA A 83 -0.56 -7.53 -21.25
C ALA A 83 -0.64 -6.49 -22.38
N GLY A 84 0.16 -5.41 -22.34
CA GLY A 84 0.11 -4.29 -23.28
C GLY A 84 -1.13 -3.40 -23.12
N ILE A 85 -1.77 -3.42 -21.95
CA ILE A 85 -2.98 -2.64 -21.65
C ILE A 85 -2.56 -1.33 -20.99
N LYS A 86 -3.03 -0.20 -21.52
CA LYS A 86 -2.79 1.12 -20.96
C LYS A 86 -3.58 1.31 -19.66
N TYR A 87 -3.03 2.02 -18.69
CA TYR A 87 -3.69 2.32 -17.42
C TYR A 87 -3.28 3.70 -16.87
N THR A 88 -4.04 4.20 -15.91
CA THR A 88 -3.76 5.46 -15.22
C THR A 88 -2.81 5.23 -14.03
N GLY A 89 -2.00 6.25 -13.71
CA GLY A 89 -1.08 6.24 -12.57
C GLY A 89 0.33 5.85 -12.94
N SER A 90 1.12 5.55 -11.91
CA SER A 90 2.52 5.20 -12.03
C SER A 90 2.75 3.78 -12.52
N GLY A 91 3.92 3.51 -13.08
CA GLY A 91 4.31 2.16 -13.50
C GLY A 91 4.68 1.25 -12.32
N PRO A 92 4.81 -0.08 -12.56
CA PRO A 92 4.99 -1.07 -11.50
C PRO A 92 6.19 -0.78 -10.61
N LYS A 93 7.33 -0.42 -11.19
CA LYS A 93 8.55 -0.12 -10.43
C LYS A 93 8.34 1.03 -9.42
N ALA A 94 7.71 2.12 -9.87
CA ALA A 94 7.44 3.25 -8.98
C ALA A 94 6.46 2.86 -7.87
N CYS A 95 5.36 2.17 -8.21
CA CYS A 95 4.38 1.69 -7.25
C CYS A 95 5.02 0.80 -6.17
N THR A 96 5.84 -0.18 -6.57
CA THR A 96 6.51 -1.09 -5.63
C THR A 96 7.46 -0.34 -4.70
N LEU A 97 8.29 0.57 -5.25
CA LEU A 97 9.24 1.33 -4.44
C LEU A 97 8.56 2.30 -3.46
N THR A 98 7.45 2.92 -3.88
CA THR A 98 6.75 3.91 -3.03
C THR A 98 5.80 3.27 -2.02
N MET A 99 5.31 2.05 -2.27
CA MET A 99 4.52 1.31 -1.29
C MET A 99 5.37 0.86 -0.09
N ASP A 100 6.61 0.46 -0.33
CA ASP A 100 7.58 0.09 0.71
C ASP A 100 8.13 1.36 1.38
N LYS A 101 7.68 1.62 2.63
CA LYS A 101 8.05 2.82 3.38
C LYS A 101 9.54 2.86 3.72
N TYR A 102 10.13 1.68 4.00
CA TYR A 102 11.56 1.58 4.30
C TYR A 102 12.40 1.94 3.07
N VAL A 103 12.08 1.35 1.90
CA VAL A 103 12.78 1.66 0.65
C VAL A 103 12.56 3.11 0.24
N SER A 104 11.33 3.63 0.32
CA SER A 104 11.03 5.04 0.05
C SER A 104 11.86 5.99 0.92
N LYS A 105 12.02 5.64 2.20
CA LYS A 105 12.83 6.41 3.16
C LYS A 105 14.32 6.39 2.79
N LEU A 106 14.86 5.23 2.41
CA LEU A 106 16.25 5.11 1.94
C LEU A 106 16.49 6.00 0.72
N MET A 107 15.58 5.99 -0.24
CA MET A 107 15.66 6.82 -1.44
C MET A 107 15.58 8.33 -1.10
N ALA A 108 14.69 8.72 -0.19
CA ALA A 108 14.58 10.10 0.26
C ALA A 108 15.88 10.60 0.93
N LEU A 109 16.46 9.77 1.81
CA LEU A 109 17.73 10.08 2.48
C LEU A 109 18.90 10.19 1.51
N ASP A 110 18.96 9.31 0.49
CA ASP A 110 19.98 9.37 -0.57
C ASP A 110 19.91 10.67 -1.37
N GLU A 111 18.71 11.21 -1.57
CA GLU A 111 18.46 12.50 -2.23
C GLU A 111 18.57 13.70 -1.25
N GLY A 112 19.05 13.49 -0.03
CA GLY A 112 19.22 14.53 0.98
C GLY A 112 17.91 15.07 1.59
N ILE A 113 16.79 14.36 1.43
CA ILE A 113 15.51 14.70 2.05
C ILE A 113 15.53 14.13 3.47
N PRO A 114 15.35 14.96 4.51
CA PRO A 114 15.34 14.49 5.90
C PRO A 114 14.15 13.56 6.17
N ALA A 115 14.41 12.51 6.91
CA ALA A 115 13.40 11.55 7.34
C ALA A 115 13.64 11.18 8.81
N PRO A 116 12.59 10.80 9.55
CA PRO A 116 12.71 10.35 10.95
C PRO A 116 13.71 9.19 11.08
N ASP A 117 14.39 9.09 12.21
CA ASP A 117 15.18 7.90 12.54
C ASP A 117 14.29 6.66 12.60
N TYR A 118 14.82 5.53 12.19
CA TYR A 118 13.99 4.33 11.97
C TYR A 118 14.74 3.02 12.23
N ILE A 119 13.94 1.96 12.44
CA ILE A 119 14.37 0.55 12.49
C ILE A 119 13.34 -0.27 11.74
N LEU A 120 13.78 -1.15 10.84
CA LEU A 120 12.92 -2.16 10.22
C LEU A 120 12.96 -3.42 11.08
N MET A 121 11.78 -3.86 11.56
CA MET A 121 11.61 -5.06 12.37
C MET A 121 10.85 -6.12 11.58
N ARG A 122 11.44 -7.30 11.41
CA ARG A 122 10.80 -8.46 10.81
C ARG A 122 10.38 -9.44 11.91
N GLU A 123 9.45 -10.33 11.59
CA GLU A 123 8.93 -11.30 12.55
C GLU A 123 10.04 -12.22 13.12
N ASP A 124 10.97 -12.67 12.27
CA ASP A 124 12.10 -13.51 12.67
C ASP A 124 12.99 -12.81 13.73
N LEU A 125 13.21 -11.51 13.57
CA LEU A 125 13.98 -10.70 14.51
C LEU A 125 13.22 -10.45 15.81
N LEU A 126 11.89 -10.31 15.75
CA LEU A 126 11.07 -10.07 16.95
C LEU A 126 11.17 -11.20 17.97
N ASN A 127 11.45 -12.43 17.52
CA ASN A 127 11.61 -13.59 18.38
C ASN A 127 12.84 -13.52 19.28
N ASP A 128 13.84 -12.72 18.96
CA ASP A 128 15.03 -12.46 19.77
C ASP A 128 14.74 -11.55 20.98
N TYR A 129 13.59 -10.84 20.96
CA TYR A 129 13.17 -9.91 22.00
C TYR A 129 12.17 -10.58 22.95
N GLN A 130 12.66 -11.16 24.05
CA GLN A 130 11.83 -11.88 25.01
C GLN A 130 11.40 -11.02 26.21
N ASP A 131 12.25 -10.09 26.64
CA ASP A 131 12.02 -9.19 27.77
C ASP A 131 11.91 -7.73 27.27
N PRO A 132 11.10 -6.87 27.90
CA PRO A 132 11.04 -5.44 27.55
C PRO A 132 12.41 -4.74 27.54
N THR A 133 13.35 -5.17 28.35
CA THR A 133 14.73 -4.62 28.40
C THR A 133 15.51 -4.89 27.13
N ASP A 134 15.14 -5.92 26.35
CA ASP A 134 15.78 -6.22 25.06
C ASP A 134 15.58 -5.08 24.05
N PHE A 135 14.51 -4.28 24.21
CA PHE A 135 14.21 -3.14 23.35
C PHE A 135 14.94 -1.84 23.74
N SER A 136 15.79 -1.86 24.76
CA SER A 136 16.51 -0.68 25.23
C SER A 136 17.37 0.01 24.17
N ALA A 137 17.98 -0.77 23.26
CA ALA A 137 18.75 -0.23 22.13
C ALA A 137 17.86 0.50 21.11
N ILE A 138 16.61 0.04 20.95
CA ILE A 138 15.61 0.69 20.07
C ILE A 138 15.20 2.03 20.69
N GLU A 139 14.88 2.03 22.01
CA GLU A 139 14.56 3.26 22.73
C GLU A 139 15.72 4.26 22.71
N ALA A 140 16.94 3.79 22.91
CA ALA A 140 18.13 4.66 22.85
C ALA A 140 18.33 5.33 21.49
N LYS A 141 17.90 4.67 20.40
CA LYS A 141 18.00 5.20 19.04
C LYS A 141 16.83 6.11 18.66
N LEU A 142 15.60 5.70 18.97
CA LEU A 142 14.38 6.37 18.47
C LEU A 142 13.75 7.31 19.49
N GLY A 143 14.06 7.15 20.79
CA GLY A 143 13.33 7.80 21.87
C GLY A 143 11.91 7.27 22.05
N LEU A 144 11.19 7.79 23.05
CA LEU A 144 9.75 7.58 23.24
C LEU A 144 9.01 8.91 23.06
N PRO A 145 7.82 8.93 22.45
CA PRO A 145 7.09 7.79 21.88
C PRO A 145 7.70 7.25 20.58
N ILE A 146 7.43 5.96 20.28
CA ILE A 146 7.83 5.32 19.01
C ILE A 146 6.57 5.12 18.14
N ILE A 147 6.65 5.46 16.86
CA ILE A 147 5.63 5.09 15.88
C ILE A 147 5.97 3.70 15.34
N VAL A 148 5.03 2.78 15.44
CA VAL A 148 5.12 1.44 14.83
C VAL A 148 4.06 1.33 13.75
N LYS A 149 4.45 0.94 12.54
CA LYS A 149 3.54 0.84 11.39
C LYS A 149 3.94 -0.30 10.46
N PRO A 150 2.99 -0.91 9.73
CA PRO A 150 3.29 -1.85 8.66
C PRO A 150 4.15 -1.17 7.59
N ASN A 151 5.15 -1.88 7.07
CA ASN A 151 6.07 -1.32 6.08
C ASN A 151 5.41 -1.03 4.73
N ASP A 152 4.52 -1.91 4.26
CA ASP A 152 3.93 -1.85 2.91
C ASP A 152 2.40 -1.79 2.88
N SER A 153 1.77 -1.27 3.94
CA SER A 153 0.32 -1.07 4.02
C SER A 153 -0.05 0.42 3.97
N GLY A 154 -1.28 0.73 3.55
CA GLY A 154 -1.83 2.09 3.45
C GLY A 154 -2.78 2.47 4.59
N SER A 155 -3.41 3.65 4.45
CA SER A 155 -4.56 4.16 5.24
C SER A 155 -4.44 4.08 6.76
N SER A 156 -3.23 4.18 7.29
CA SER A 156 -2.96 4.14 8.75
C SER A 156 -3.44 2.85 9.45
N VAL A 157 -3.72 1.79 8.70
CA VAL A 157 -4.09 0.49 9.28
C VAL A 157 -2.86 -0.12 9.95
N GLY A 158 -3.02 -0.62 11.18
CA GLY A 158 -1.93 -1.26 11.94
C GLY A 158 -0.90 -0.30 12.54
N ILE A 159 -1.15 1.03 12.54
CA ILE A 159 -0.27 2.00 13.18
C ILE A 159 -0.53 2.05 14.68
N SER A 160 0.54 2.10 15.46
CA SER A 160 0.52 2.28 16.92
C SER A 160 1.49 3.38 17.34
N ILE A 161 1.13 4.15 18.37
CA ILE A 161 2.01 5.08 19.07
C ILE A 161 2.38 4.42 20.40
N VAL A 162 3.65 4.12 20.59
CA VAL A 162 4.17 3.41 21.75
C VAL A 162 4.79 4.41 22.72
N GLU A 163 4.10 4.70 23.83
CA GLU A 163 4.57 5.61 24.86
C GLU A 163 5.44 4.93 25.91
N LYS A 164 5.36 3.60 26.03
CA LYS A 164 6.07 2.80 27.01
C LYS A 164 6.69 1.56 26.38
N LEU A 165 7.94 1.31 26.66
CA LEU A 165 8.73 0.27 26.01
C LEU A 165 8.13 -1.14 26.12
N TYR A 166 7.42 -1.45 27.20
CA TYR A 166 6.77 -2.76 27.37
C TYR A 166 5.64 -3.04 26.38
N ASP A 167 5.05 -1.99 25.76
CA ASP A 167 3.99 -2.14 24.76
C ASP A 167 4.56 -2.37 23.34
N LEU A 168 5.89 -2.21 23.15
CA LEU A 168 6.50 -2.20 21.83
C LEU A 168 6.35 -3.54 21.09
N LYS A 169 6.54 -4.65 21.80
CA LYS A 169 6.39 -5.99 21.19
C LYS A 169 5.00 -6.22 20.63
N ASP A 170 3.97 -5.84 21.35
CA ASP A 170 2.60 -6.04 20.90
C ASP A 170 2.23 -5.08 19.78
N ALA A 171 2.73 -3.84 19.79
CA ALA A 171 2.59 -2.90 18.69
C ALA A 171 3.23 -3.45 17.39
N VAL A 172 4.41 -4.05 17.48
CA VAL A 172 5.08 -4.70 16.33
C VAL A 172 4.23 -5.85 15.80
N LYS A 173 3.70 -6.72 16.67
CA LYS A 173 2.80 -7.81 16.25
C LYS A 173 1.55 -7.30 15.54
N VAL A 174 0.96 -6.18 16.01
CA VAL A 174 -0.18 -5.55 15.33
C VAL A 174 0.20 -5.13 13.92
N ALA A 175 1.35 -4.49 13.73
CA ALA A 175 1.83 -4.10 12.40
C ALA A 175 2.10 -5.31 11.49
N LEU A 176 2.68 -6.38 12.04
CA LEU A 176 2.97 -7.63 11.32
C LEU A 176 1.72 -8.41 10.86
N ASN A 177 0.52 -8.10 11.36
CA ASN A 177 -0.72 -8.64 10.80
C ASN A 177 -1.05 -8.08 9.40
N TYR A 178 -0.38 -7.01 8.98
CA TYR A 178 -0.67 -6.29 7.73
C TYR A 178 0.51 -6.19 6.77
N SER A 179 1.69 -6.66 7.17
CA SER A 179 2.94 -6.59 6.40
C SER A 179 3.95 -7.58 6.95
N ASP A 180 4.85 -8.10 6.13
CA ASP A 180 5.94 -9.01 6.57
C ASP A 180 7.00 -8.30 7.44
N SER A 181 6.92 -6.98 7.55
CA SER A 181 7.81 -6.18 8.37
C SER A 181 7.11 -4.95 8.96
N ALA A 182 7.53 -4.54 10.14
CA ALA A 182 7.11 -3.32 10.81
C ALA A 182 8.21 -2.27 10.72
N LEU A 183 7.85 -1.04 10.38
CA LEU A 183 8.74 0.12 10.45
C LEU A 183 8.50 0.83 11.77
N LEU A 184 9.55 0.92 12.58
CA LEU A 184 9.60 1.66 13.83
C LEU A 184 10.27 3.01 13.56
N GLU A 185 9.66 4.10 13.97
CA GLU A 185 10.18 5.46 13.74
C GLU A 185 10.13 6.30 15.00
N GLU A 186 11.05 7.25 15.10
CA GLU A 186 10.92 8.30 16.09
C GLU A 186 9.63 9.10 15.86
N TYR A 187 9.00 9.53 16.94
CA TYR A 187 7.81 10.36 16.88
C TYR A 187 8.18 11.81 16.59
N ILE A 188 7.74 12.35 15.45
CA ILE A 188 7.91 13.76 15.14
C ILE A 188 6.64 14.51 15.55
N PRO A 189 6.71 15.37 16.61
CA PRO A 189 5.56 16.17 17.01
C PRO A 189 5.25 17.23 15.94
N GLY A 190 3.97 17.43 15.68
CA GLY A 190 3.51 18.41 14.71
C GLY A 190 2.05 18.78 14.90
N LYS A 191 1.58 19.73 14.06
CA LYS A 191 0.18 20.15 13.98
C LYS A 191 -0.48 19.51 12.79
#